data_7833e2dc1e7730789c2ca8299daa2c8b
#
_entry.id   7833e2dc1e7730789c2ca8299daa2c8b
#
_cell.length_a   1.000
_cell.length_b   1.000
_cell.length_c   1.000
_cell.angle_alpha   90.00
_cell.angle_beta   90.00
_cell.angle_gamma   90.00
#
_symmetry.space_group_name_H-M   'P 1'
#
loop_
_entity.id
_entity.type
_entity.pdbx_description
1 polymer ?
#
loop_
_entity_poly.entity_id
_entity_poly.type
_entity_poly.pdbx_seq_one_letter_code
_entity_poly.pdbx_strand_id
1 'polypeptide(L)'
;MGEVTAARILCIMGSGETAPTMAPVHRELIERVGGEGARAVLIDTPFGFQENADELVAKAQEYFQRSIVHPLELASLRRAESASEVEKEAAYSRIHEADYVFSGPGSPSYTLREWRGTEIPRLLAEKLERGGCVTLASAAAITLGVVSLPVYEIYKVGEPVHWLEGLDLLGAAGITAAVITHWDNAEGGTHDTRFCYMGETRLTQLEALLPDGVAILGVDEHTALILDLGAERVEVRGRGRAVVRRAGSETALP
;
A
#
# COMPACT_ATOMS: atom_id res chain seq x y z
N MET A 1 12.30 30.48 15.28
CA MET A 1 12.45 29.04 14.99
C MET A 1 11.10 28.57 14.49
N GLY A 2 10.97 28.34 13.17
CA GLY A 2 9.74 27.78 12.64
C GLY A 2 9.57 26.36 13.19
N GLU A 3 8.38 26.00 13.63
CA GLU A 3 8.04 24.62 13.92
C GLU A 3 8.33 23.80 12.67
N VAL A 4 9.26 22.86 12.77
CA VAL A 4 9.45 21.83 11.74
C VAL A 4 8.22 20.94 11.86
N THR A 5 7.24 21.19 11.02
CA THR A 5 6.06 20.31 10.90
C THR A 5 6.55 18.90 10.56
N ALA A 6 6.17 17.94 11.37
CA ALA A 6 6.53 16.54 11.14
C ALA A 6 6.05 16.11 9.72
N ALA A 7 6.90 15.42 8.97
CA ALA A 7 6.54 14.92 7.66
C ALA A 7 5.34 13.96 7.76
N ARG A 8 4.33 14.14 6.94
CA ARG A 8 3.11 13.32 6.88
C ARG A 8 2.98 12.78 5.48
N ILE A 9 3.44 11.54 5.28
CA ILE A 9 3.63 10.99 3.95
C ILE A 9 2.85 9.68 3.78
N LEU A 10 2.04 9.62 2.73
CA LEU A 10 1.48 8.38 2.21
C LEU A 10 2.18 8.04 0.91
N CYS A 11 2.80 6.86 0.85
CA CYS A 11 3.42 6.32 -0.35
C CYS A 11 2.67 5.08 -0.82
N ILE A 12 2.26 5.09 -2.08
CA ILE A 12 1.56 3.99 -2.75
C ILE A 12 2.50 3.41 -3.81
N MET A 13 2.95 2.17 -3.62
CA MET A 13 3.81 1.49 -4.59
C MET A 13 3.00 0.50 -5.42
N GLY A 14 3.13 0.57 -6.74
CA GLY A 14 2.43 -0.34 -7.65
C GLY A 14 2.89 -1.79 -7.53
N SER A 15 4.19 -2.01 -7.47
CA SER A 15 4.86 -3.27 -7.15
C SER A 15 6.38 -3.09 -7.11
N GLY A 16 7.12 -4.21 -6.99
CA GLY A 16 8.59 -4.20 -6.99
C GLY A 16 9.20 -3.49 -5.78
N GLU A 17 8.47 -3.41 -4.68
CA GLU A 17 8.81 -2.72 -3.45
C GLU A 17 10.12 -3.18 -2.82
N THR A 18 10.55 -4.42 -3.10
CA THR A 18 11.87 -4.95 -2.72
C THR A 18 12.84 -5.09 -3.90
N ALA A 19 12.54 -4.43 -5.02
CA ALA A 19 13.45 -4.40 -6.17
C ALA A 19 14.49 -3.28 -6.05
N PRO A 20 15.65 -3.41 -6.70
CA PRO A 20 16.68 -2.37 -6.68
C PRO A 20 16.20 -0.99 -7.14
N THR A 21 15.19 -0.94 -8.02
CA THR A 21 14.58 0.28 -8.53
C THR A 21 13.86 1.11 -7.46
N MET A 22 13.35 0.46 -6.41
CA MET A 22 12.62 1.13 -5.33
C MET A 22 13.49 1.47 -4.12
N ALA A 23 14.74 0.97 -4.05
CA ALA A 23 15.63 1.29 -2.94
C ALA A 23 15.89 2.80 -2.76
N PRO A 24 16.07 3.62 -3.82
CA PRO A 24 16.19 5.07 -3.66
C PRO A 24 14.94 5.71 -3.04
N VAL A 25 13.75 5.21 -3.38
CA VAL A 25 12.48 5.73 -2.85
C VAL A 25 12.37 5.46 -1.36
N HIS A 26 12.63 4.22 -0.92
CA HIS A 26 12.63 3.89 0.51
C HIS A 26 13.62 4.74 1.30
N ARG A 27 14.86 4.91 0.81
CA ARG A 27 15.87 5.76 1.45
C ARG A 27 15.41 7.21 1.57
N GLU A 28 14.87 7.78 0.49
CA GLU A 28 14.36 9.15 0.47
C GLU A 28 13.23 9.33 1.51
N LEU A 29 12.29 8.38 1.59
CA LEU A 29 11.17 8.45 2.52
C LEU A 29 11.63 8.32 3.97
N ILE A 30 12.56 7.41 4.27
CA ILE A 30 13.15 7.24 5.62
C ILE A 30 13.90 8.52 6.01
N GLU A 31 14.68 9.11 5.10
CA GLU A 31 15.38 10.37 5.35
C GLU A 31 14.43 11.51 5.70
N ARG A 32 13.26 11.59 5.02
CA ARG A 32 12.24 12.61 5.31
C ARG A 32 11.60 12.47 6.70
N VAL A 33 11.66 11.28 7.34
CA VAL A 33 11.00 11.02 8.63
C VAL A 33 11.98 10.76 9.80
N GLY A 34 13.27 11.04 9.63
CA GLY A 34 14.25 10.96 10.72
C GLY A 34 15.60 10.37 10.34
N GLY A 35 15.78 9.92 9.08
CA GLY A 35 17.05 9.41 8.58
C GLY A 35 17.54 8.17 9.35
N GLU A 36 18.80 8.16 9.75
CA GLU A 36 19.40 7.03 10.50
C GLU A 36 18.70 6.73 11.84
N GLY A 37 18.06 7.72 12.44
CA GLY A 37 17.32 7.57 13.70
C GLY A 37 15.89 7.09 13.55
N ALA A 38 15.37 7.02 12.32
CA ALA A 38 13.99 6.62 12.06
C ALA A 38 13.76 5.14 12.42
N ARG A 39 12.63 4.84 13.02
CA ARG A 39 12.19 3.45 13.28
C ARG A 39 11.35 2.98 12.11
N ALA A 40 11.87 2.00 11.34
CA ALA A 40 11.18 1.39 10.22
C ALA A 40 10.58 0.04 10.60
N VAL A 41 9.31 -0.16 10.28
CA VAL A 41 8.54 -1.35 10.67
C VAL A 41 7.83 -1.96 9.46
N LEU A 42 7.90 -3.29 9.34
CA LEU A 42 7.14 -4.11 8.39
C LEU A 42 5.88 -4.65 9.06
N ILE A 43 4.71 -4.53 8.40
CA ILE A 43 3.50 -5.25 8.74
C ILE A 43 3.35 -6.41 7.76
N ASP A 44 3.35 -7.65 8.25
CA ASP A 44 3.38 -8.87 7.45
C ASP A 44 2.00 -9.48 7.14
N THR A 45 0.92 -8.81 7.57
CA THR A 45 -0.44 -9.30 7.39
C THR A 45 -0.77 -9.68 5.94
N PRO A 46 -0.47 -8.86 4.90
CA PRO A 46 -0.95 -9.12 3.54
C PRO A 46 -0.56 -10.49 2.97
N PHE A 47 0.57 -11.04 3.40
CA PHE A 47 1.05 -12.37 3.02
C PHE A 47 1.02 -13.38 4.19
N GLY A 48 0.40 -13.04 5.32
CA GLY A 48 0.40 -13.82 6.54
C GLY A 48 -0.27 -15.21 6.44
N PHE A 49 -1.03 -15.46 5.37
CA PHE A 49 -1.64 -16.76 5.07
C PHE A 49 -0.68 -17.74 4.36
N GLN A 50 0.46 -17.25 3.87
CA GLN A 50 1.40 -18.07 3.11
C GLN A 50 2.28 -18.91 4.03
N GLU A 51 2.53 -20.16 3.66
CA GLU A 51 3.39 -21.08 4.44
C GLU A 51 4.83 -20.57 4.57
N ASN A 52 5.30 -19.81 3.57
CA ASN A 52 6.63 -19.22 3.54
C ASN A 52 6.68 -17.75 4.03
N ALA A 53 5.69 -17.32 4.83
CA ALA A 53 5.63 -15.94 5.32
C ALA A 53 6.91 -15.51 6.07
N ASP A 54 7.54 -16.42 6.84
CA ASP A 54 8.81 -16.14 7.52
C ASP A 54 9.96 -15.85 6.55
N GLU A 55 10.01 -16.56 5.43
CA GLU A 55 11.01 -16.31 4.38
C GLU A 55 10.79 -14.95 3.69
N LEU A 56 9.53 -14.55 3.51
CA LEU A 56 9.19 -13.25 2.91
C LEU A 56 9.59 -12.11 3.85
N VAL A 57 9.36 -12.25 5.15
CA VAL A 57 9.84 -11.31 6.17
C VAL A 57 11.36 -11.21 6.12
N ALA A 58 12.06 -12.35 6.17
CA ALA A 58 13.52 -12.37 6.15
C ALA A 58 14.10 -11.72 4.89
N LYS A 59 13.50 -11.95 3.71
CA LYS A 59 13.89 -11.31 2.44
C LYS A 59 13.68 -9.79 2.47
N ALA A 60 12.56 -9.33 3.02
CA ALA A 60 12.30 -7.89 3.16
C ALA A 60 13.33 -7.24 4.11
N GLN A 61 13.62 -7.86 5.26
CA GLN A 61 14.62 -7.39 6.20
C GLN A 61 16.03 -7.39 5.59
N GLU A 62 16.41 -8.44 4.87
CA GLU A 62 17.69 -8.51 4.16
C GLU A 62 17.81 -7.41 3.08
N TYR A 63 16.73 -7.17 2.32
CA TYR A 63 16.68 -6.10 1.33
C TYR A 63 16.89 -4.72 1.98
N PHE A 64 16.19 -4.44 3.08
CA PHE A 64 16.37 -3.20 3.82
C PHE A 64 17.80 -3.06 4.34
N GLN A 65 18.34 -4.10 4.94
CA GLN A 65 19.70 -4.09 5.46
C GLN A 65 20.76 -3.87 4.36
N ARG A 66 20.62 -4.51 3.20
CA ARG A 66 21.63 -4.48 2.13
C ARG A 66 21.46 -3.33 1.15
N SER A 67 20.21 -3.04 0.76
CA SER A 67 19.93 -2.10 -0.32
C SER A 67 19.54 -0.72 0.18
N ILE A 68 18.88 -0.63 1.34
CA ILE A 68 18.46 0.64 1.95
C ILE A 68 19.46 1.09 3.01
N VAL A 69 20.19 0.13 3.59
CA VAL A 69 21.16 0.32 4.69
C VAL A 69 20.45 0.84 5.95
N HIS A 70 19.26 0.27 6.23
CA HIS A 70 18.44 0.63 7.37
C HIS A 70 17.81 -0.65 7.98
N PRO A 71 17.72 -0.77 9.32
CA PRO A 71 17.02 -1.90 9.94
C PRO A 71 15.51 -1.83 9.66
N LEU A 72 14.87 -3.00 9.53
CA LEU A 72 13.43 -3.13 9.40
C LEU A 72 12.92 -4.07 10.50
N GLU A 73 12.23 -3.50 11.49
CA GLU A 73 11.58 -4.28 12.54
C GLU A 73 10.29 -4.94 12.02
N LEU A 74 9.82 -5.97 12.72
CA LEU A 74 8.60 -6.68 12.35
C LEU A 74 7.48 -6.38 13.36
N ALA A 75 6.37 -5.82 12.88
CA ALA A 75 5.09 -5.76 13.56
C ALA A 75 4.19 -6.88 13.03
N SER A 76 4.37 -8.10 13.55
CA SER A 76 3.65 -9.27 13.05
C SER A 76 2.22 -9.32 13.58
N LEU A 77 1.26 -9.31 12.66
CA LEU A 77 -0.13 -9.64 12.92
C LEU A 77 -0.71 -10.36 11.70
N ARG A 78 -0.35 -11.62 11.52
CA ARG A 78 -0.73 -12.39 10.32
C ARG A 78 -2.19 -12.76 10.30
N ARG A 79 -2.75 -13.12 11.48
CA ARG A 79 -4.14 -13.53 11.60
C ARG A 79 -4.72 -12.98 12.91
N ALA A 80 -5.57 -11.98 12.79
CA ALA A 80 -6.11 -11.23 13.93
C ALA A 80 -6.97 -12.10 14.85
N GLU A 81 -7.75 -13.05 14.30
CA GLU A 81 -8.65 -13.92 15.08
C GLU A 81 -7.89 -14.86 16.03
N SER A 82 -6.72 -15.37 15.60
CA SER A 82 -5.93 -16.35 16.40
C SER A 82 -4.79 -15.72 17.19
N ALA A 83 -4.49 -14.44 16.97
CA ALA A 83 -3.45 -13.74 17.70
C ALA A 83 -3.89 -13.47 19.15
N SER A 84 -2.99 -13.72 20.09
CA SER A 84 -3.18 -13.35 21.49
C SER A 84 -3.17 -11.82 21.66
N GLU A 85 -3.76 -11.33 22.74
CA GLU A 85 -3.73 -9.88 23.04
C GLU A 85 -2.29 -9.36 23.20
N VAL A 86 -1.36 -10.17 23.70
CA VAL A 86 0.06 -9.82 23.83
C VAL A 86 0.70 -9.61 22.45
N GLU A 87 0.42 -10.49 21.48
CA GLU A 87 0.90 -10.35 20.10
C GLU A 87 0.31 -9.12 19.42
N LYS A 88 -0.99 -8.89 19.58
CA LYS A 88 -1.66 -7.68 19.05
C LYS A 88 -1.04 -6.41 19.62
N GLU A 89 -0.93 -6.30 20.93
CA GLU A 89 -0.34 -5.13 21.60
C GLU A 89 1.11 -4.91 21.19
N ALA A 90 1.91 -5.97 21.04
CA ALA A 90 3.28 -5.87 20.55
C ALA A 90 3.36 -5.32 19.12
N ALA A 91 2.44 -5.75 18.23
CA ALA A 91 2.36 -5.23 16.87
C ALA A 91 1.91 -3.76 16.87
N TYR A 92 0.87 -3.43 17.62
CA TYR A 92 0.33 -2.07 17.71
C TYR A 92 1.35 -1.07 18.27
N SER A 93 2.08 -1.45 19.35
CA SER A 93 3.14 -0.62 19.92
C SER A 93 4.22 -0.31 18.88
N ARG A 94 4.68 -1.32 18.13
CA ARG A 94 5.69 -1.12 17.08
C ARG A 94 5.20 -0.20 15.98
N ILE A 95 3.95 -0.36 15.52
CA ILE A 95 3.37 0.52 14.50
C ILE A 95 3.23 1.94 15.03
N HIS A 96 2.77 2.09 16.26
CA HIS A 96 2.61 3.42 16.89
C HIS A 96 3.94 4.16 17.00
N GLU A 97 5.00 3.48 17.44
CA GLU A 97 6.32 4.04 17.66
C GLU A 97 7.15 4.22 16.37
N ALA A 98 6.76 3.59 15.25
CA ALA A 98 7.48 3.70 14.00
C ALA A 98 7.39 5.10 13.39
N ASP A 99 8.45 5.55 12.74
CA ASP A 99 8.47 6.74 11.89
C ASP A 99 8.13 6.36 10.43
N TYR A 100 8.51 5.15 10.04
CA TYR A 100 8.28 4.59 8.72
C TYR A 100 7.59 3.23 8.83
N VAL A 101 6.38 3.14 8.31
CA VAL A 101 5.62 1.88 8.24
C VAL A 101 5.58 1.38 6.81
N PHE A 102 5.94 0.11 6.63
CA PHE A 102 5.91 -0.57 5.34
C PHE A 102 5.01 -1.81 5.39
N SER A 103 4.19 -1.99 4.37
CA SER A 103 3.46 -3.24 4.14
C SER A 103 3.31 -3.47 2.62
N GLY A 104 3.33 -4.72 2.20
CA GLY A 104 3.55 -5.04 0.80
C GLY A 104 2.64 -6.11 0.20
N PRO A 105 3.22 -7.06 -0.54
CA PRO A 105 2.47 -7.95 -1.40
C PRO A 105 1.62 -8.95 -0.62
N GLY A 106 0.68 -9.58 -1.30
CA GLY A 106 -0.18 -10.62 -0.73
C GLY A 106 -1.58 -10.62 -1.32
N SER A 107 -2.61 -10.67 -0.49
CA SER A 107 -4.01 -10.64 -0.90
C SER A 107 -4.73 -9.42 -0.32
N PRO A 108 -5.37 -8.57 -1.15
CA PRO A 108 -6.15 -7.44 -0.65
C PRO A 108 -7.31 -7.87 0.24
N SER A 109 -8.06 -8.88 -0.16
CA SER A 109 -9.22 -9.41 0.57
C SER A 109 -8.81 -9.98 1.92
N TYR A 110 -7.68 -10.71 1.95
CA TYR A 110 -7.11 -11.21 3.19
C TYR A 110 -6.69 -10.06 4.11
N THR A 111 -5.97 -9.08 3.57
CA THR A 111 -5.53 -7.90 4.32
C THR A 111 -6.70 -7.16 4.95
N LEU A 112 -7.75 -6.88 4.18
CA LEU A 112 -8.96 -6.25 4.68
C LEU A 112 -9.61 -7.04 5.82
N ARG A 113 -9.74 -8.37 5.67
CA ARG A 113 -10.34 -9.22 6.69
C ARG A 113 -9.56 -9.19 7.99
N GLU A 114 -8.22 -9.26 7.91
CA GLU A 114 -7.37 -9.32 9.09
C GLU A 114 -7.18 -7.93 9.74
N TRP A 115 -7.20 -6.83 8.96
CA TRP A 115 -7.04 -5.49 9.52
C TRP A 115 -8.32 -4.90 10.06
N ARG A 116 -9.49 -5.22 9.47
CA ARG A 116 -10.77 -4.75 9.99
C ARG A 116 -11.01 -5.24 11.41
N GLY A 117 -11.48 -4.35 12.26
CA GLY A 117 -11.72 -4.65 13.67
C GLY A 117 -10.44 -4.74 14.53
N THR A 118 -9.29 -4.41 13.95
CA THR A 118 -8.02 -4.22 14.68
C THR A 118 -7.67 -2.75 14.78
N GLU A 119 -6.64 -2.41 15.58
CA GLU A 119 -6.13 -1.05 15.71
C GLU A 119 -5.27 -0.59 14.51
N ILE A 120 -4.88 -1.51 13.59
CA ILE A 120 -3.96 -1.17 12.49
C ILE A 120 -4.47 -0.01 11.63
N PRO A 121 -5.73 -0.01 11.11
CA PRO A 121 -6.20 1.10 10.29
C PRO A 121 -6.17 2.44 11.02
N ARG A 122 -6.55 2.46 12.30
CA ARG A 122 -6.51 3.66 13.14
C ARG A 122 -5.08 4.17 13.35
N LEU A 123 -4.14 3.27 13.63
CA LEU A 123 -2.73 3.62 13.82
C LEU A 123 -2.10 4.18 12.53
N LEU A 124 -2.44 3.61 11.36
CA LEU A 124 -1.99 4.14 10.06
C LEU A 124 -2.58 5.53 9.80
N ALA A 125 -3.88 5.74 10.06
CA ALA A 125 -4.52 7.04 9.93
C ALA A 125 -3.88 8.08 10.85
N GLU A 126 -3.67 7.75 12.13
CA GLU A 126 -2.99 8.65 13.10
C GLU A 126 -1.58 9.05 12.64
N LYS A 127 -0.85 8.13 12.00
CA LYS A 127 0.48 8.44 11.47
C LYS A 127 0.42 9.45 10.33
N LEU A 128 -0.58 9.36 9.46
CA LEU A 128 -0.81 10.34 8.39
C LEU A 128 -1.28 11.70 8.92
N GLU A 129 -1.92 11.73 10.08
CA GLU A 129 -2.38 12.97 10.72
C GLU A 129 -1.29 13.66 11.54
N ARG A 130 -0.50 12.90 12.30
CA ARG A 130 0.42 13.42 13.32
C ARG A 130 1.87 13.50 12.87
N GLY A 131 2.26 12.67 11.94
CA GLY A 131 3.62 12.60 11.40
C GLY A 131 4.14 11.18 11.24
N GLY A 132 4.95 10.99 10.23
CA GLY A 132 5.56 9.74 9.80
C GLY A 132 5.25 9.42 8.34
N CYS A 133 5.72 8.25 7.89
CA CYS A 133 5.50 7.75 6.55
C CYS A 133 4.78 6.40 6.58
N VAL A 134 3.69 6.30 5.85
CA VAL A 134 2.99 5.04 5.58
C VAL A 134 3.25 4.66 4.12
N THR A 135 3.97 3.57 3.90
CA THR A 135 4.26 3.03 2.57
C THR A 135 3.53 1.70 2.39
N LEU A 136 2.54 1.69 1.51
CA LEU A 136 1.83 0.47 1.17
C LEU A 136 2.08 0.10 -0.29
N ALA A 137 2.33 -1.19 -0.54
CA ALA A 137 2.64 -1.71 -1.86
C ALA A 137 1.66 -2.82 -2.27
N SER A 138 1.40 -2.94 -3.58
CA SER A 138 0.63 -4.04 -4.15
C SER A 138 -0.69 -4.29 -3.38
N ALA A 139 -0.86 -5.48 -2.80
CA ALA A 139 -2.09 -5.88 -2.09
C ALA A 139 -2.45 -4.95 -0.92
N ALA A 140 -1.47 -4.52 -0.12
CA ALA A 140 -1.72 -3.59 0.98
C ALA A 140 -2.22 -2.23 0.46
N ALA A 141 -1.65 -1.74 -0.66
CA ALA A 141 -2.06 -0.47 -1.25
C ALA A 141 -3.49 -0.49 -1.79
N ILE A 142 -3.95 -1.61 -2.33
CA ILE A 142 -5.31 -1.77 -2.86
C ILE A 142 -6.36 -1.57 -1.76
N THR A 143 -6.02 -1.77 -0.49
CA THR A 143 -6.96 -1.60 0.64
C THR A 143 -7.20 -0.14 1.04
N LEU A 144 -6.40 0.82 0.53
CA LEU A 144 -6.37 2.22 0.97
C LEU A 144 -7.64 3.03 0.66
N GLY A 145 -8.33 2.68 -0.42
CA GLY A 145 -9.47 3.45 -0.92
C GLY A 145 -10.76 3.23 -0.13
N VAL A 146 -11.81 3.96 -0.54
CA VAL A 146 -13.19 3.75 -0.05
C VAL A 146 -13.73 2.39 -0.47
N VAL A 147 -13.23 1.87 -1.59
CA VAL A 147 -13.49 0.51 -2.07
C VAL A 147 -12.15 -0.15 -2.43
N SER A 148 -12.12 -1.48 -2.38
CA SER A 148 -10.94 -2.31 -2.61
C SER A 148 -11.23 -3.41 -3.62
N LEU A 149 -10.26 -3.70 -4.48
CA LEU A 149 -10.38 -4.71 -5.53
C LEU A 149 -10.07 -6.13 -4.99
N PRO A 150 -11.02 -7.08 -5.01
CA PRO A 150 -10.77 -8.48 -4.66
C PRO A 150 -10.15 -9.22 -5.85
N VAL A 151 -8.86 -8.99 -6.07
CA VAL A 151 -8.13 -9.41 -7.28
C VAL A 151 -8.23 -10.92 -7.51
N TYR A 152 -7.96 -11.72 -6.50
CA TYR A 152 -7.87 -13.17 -6.64
C TYR A 152 -9.24 -13.83 -6.81
N GLU A 153 -10.24 -13.31 -6.15
CA GLU A 153 -11.62 -13.78 -6.25
C GLU A 153 -12.14 -13.60 -7.67
N ILE A 154 -11.85 -12.46 -8.30
CA ILE A 154 -12.26 -12.20 -9.69
C ILE A 154 -11.34 -12.95 -10.67
N TYR A 155 -10.03 -12.82 -10.53
CA TYR A 155 -9.09 -13.30 -11.54
C TYR A 155 -8.80 -14.80 -11.46
N LYS A 156 -8.68 -15.36 -10.24
CA LYS A 156 -8.33 -16.78 -10.03
C LYS A 156 -9.53 -17.67 -9.77
N VAL A 157 -10.51 -17.18 -9.02
CA VAL A 157 -11.70 -17.96 -8.65
C VAL A 157 -12.79 -17.82 -9.73
N GLY A 158 -12.84 -16.69 -10.46
CA GLY A 158 -13.80 -16.44 -11.51
C GLY A 158 -15.11 -15.83 -11.01
N GLU A 159 -15.07 -15.16 -9.88
CA GLU A 159 -16.24 -14.42 -9.41
C GLU A 159 -16.60 -13.25 -10.35
N PRO A 160 -17.88 -12.86 -10.42
CA PRO A 160 -18.29 -11.64 -11.08
C PRO A 160 -17.51 -10.43 -10.53
N VAL A 161 -17.28 -9.42 -11.37
CA VAL A 161 -16.62 -8.19 -10.93
C VAL A 161 -17.43 -7.49 -9.85
N HIS A 162 -16.78 -7.11 -8.77
CA HIS A 162 -17.37 -6.39 -7.64
C HIS A 162 -16.28 -5.66 -6.84
N TRP A 163 -16.69 -4.73 -6.00
CA TRP A 163 -15.83 -4.08 -5.03
C TRP A 163 -16.11 -4.58 -3.62
N LEU A 164 -15.07 -4.68 -2.82
CA LEU A 164 -15.19 -4.76 -1.37
C LEU A 164 -15.17 -3.35 -0.78
N GLU A 165 -15.72 -3.16 0.40
CA GLU A 165 -15.48 -1.96 1.19
C GLU A 165 -13.98 -1.84 1.49
N GLY A 166 -13.39 -0.66 1.32
CA GLY A 166 -11.97 -0.40 1.61
C GLY A 166 -11.74 0.04 3.07
N LEU A 167 -10.53 0.48 3.38
CA LEU A 167 -10.18 1.04 4.70
C LEU A 167 -10.34 2.57 4.75
N ASP A 168 -10.54 3.21 3.60
CA ASP A 168 -10.69 4.67 3.44
C ASP A 168 -9.57 5.51 4.09
N LEU A 169 -8.33 4.98 4.07
CA LEU A 169 -7.18 5.73 4.58
C LEU A 169 -6.81 6.92 3.70
N LEU A 170 -7.23 6.92 2.43
CA LEU A 170 -7.10 8.07 1.52
C LEU A 170 -7.98 9.25 1.96
N GLY A 171 -9.06 8.99 2.71
CA GLY A 171 -9.93 10.02 3.29
C GLY A 171 -9.16 10.99 4.20
N ALA A 172 -8.11 10.51 4.90
CA ALA A 172 -7.20 11.37 5.69
C ALA A 172 -6.46 12.41 4.83
N ALA A 173 -6.28 12.12 3.53
CA ALA A 173 -5.72 13.06 2.54
C ALA A 173 -6.79 13.85 1.78
N GLY A 174 -8.07 13.72 2.12
CA GLY A 174 -9.18 14.33 1.41
C GLY A 174 -9.42 13.73 0.01
N ILE A 175 -8.94 12.51 -0.24
CA ILE A 175 -9.01 11.83 -1.53
C ILE A 175 -10.05 10.71 -1.47
N THR A 176 -11.06 10.79 -2.35
CA THR A 176 -12.09 9.75 -2.51
C THR A 176 -11.77 8.93 -3.76
N ALA A 177 -11.13 7.77 -3.57
CA ALA A 177 -10.68 6.93 -4.68
C ALA A 177 -10.64 5.44 -4.31
N ALA A 178 -10.60 4.59 -5.34
CA ALA A 178 -10.10 3.22 -5.29
C ALA A 178 -8.63 3.22 -5.72
N VAL A 179 -7.80 2.33 -5.16
CA VAL A 179 -6.41 2.13 -5.61
C VAL A 179 -6.31 0.85 -6.41
N ILE A 180 -5.68 0.92 -7.57
CA ILE A 180 -5.31 -0.25 -8.37
C ILE A 180 -3.80 -0.18 -8.67
N THR A 181 -3.08 -1.14 -8.15
CA THR A 181 -1.65 -1.36 -8.38
C THR A 181 -1.43 -2.24 -9.62
N HIS A 182 -0.16 -2.50 -9.99
CA HIS A 182 0.15 -3.28 -11.20
C HIS A 182 -0.61 -2.74 -12.44
N TRP A 183 -0.65 -1.42 -12.57
CA TRP A 183 -1.49 -0.76 -13.58
C TRP A 183 -1.08 -1.14 -15.00
N ASP A 184 0.22 -1.23 -15.26
CA ASP A 184 0.84 -1.58 -16.54
C ASP A 184 1.22 -3.07 -16.66
N ASN A 185 0.70 -3.96 -15.78
CA ASN A 185 1.05 -5.38 -15.80
C ASN A 185 0.91 -6.00 -17.21
N ALA A 186 1.94 -6.74 -17.63
CA ALA A 186 2.02 -7.35 -18.96
C ALA A 186 2.37 -8.84 -18.93
N GLU A 187 2.09 -9.53 -17.82
CA GLU A 187 2.44 -10.96 -17.64
C GLU A 187 1.49 -11.92 -18.37
N GLY A 188 0.39 -11.41 -18.92
CA GLY A 188 -0.68 -12.22 -19.49
C GLY A 188 -0.34 -12.98 -20.78
N GLY A 189 0.73 -12.63 -21.47
CA GLY A 189 1.12 -13.23 -22.72
C GLY A 189 0.07 -13.06 -23.82
N THR A 190 -1.00 -13.85 -23.78
CA THR A 190 -2.08 -13.86 -24.80
C THR A 190 -3.34 -13.10 -24.42
N HIS A 191 -3.42 -12.56 -23.20
CA HIS A 191 -4.58 -11.81 -22.72
C HIS A 191 -4.14 -10.56 -21.94
N ASP A 192 -5.04 -9.59 -21.85
CA ASP A 192 -4.78 -8.32 -21.15
C ASP A 192 -4.78 -8.52 -19.63
N THR A 193 -3.63 -8.31 -19.00
CA THR A 193 -3.43 -8.37 -17.54
C THR A 193 -3.18 -7.02 -16.91
N ARG A 194 -3.29 -5.93 -17.67
CA ARG A 194 -3.22 -4.58 -17.09
C ARG A 194 -4.23 -4.43 -15.96
N PHE A 195 -4.02 -3.43 -15.14
CA PHE A 195 -4.92 -3.06 -14.05
C PHE A 195 -5.09 -4.20 -13.04
N CYS A 196 -3.96 -4.68 -12.54
CA CYS A 196 -3.95 -5.78 -11.56
C CYS A 196 -4.70 -7.03 -12.05
N TYR A 197 -4.35 -7.51 -13.26
CA TYR A 197 -4.93 -8.69 -13.94
C TYR A 197 -6.39 -8.53 -14.40
N MET A 198 -7.00 -7.36 -14.26
CA MET A 198 -8.40 -7.17 -14.69
C MET A 198 -8.56 -7.06 -16.20
N GLY A 199 -7.61 -6.45 -16.90
CA GLY A 199 -7.75 -6.04 -18.28
C GLY A 199 -8.79 -4.94 -18.46
N GLU A 200 -8.86 -4.36 -19.66
CA GLU A 200 -9.76 -3.23 -19.93
C GLU A 200 -11.24 -3.59 -19.76
N THR A 201 -11.62 -4.81 -20.15
CA THR A 201 -13.03 -5.23 -20.08
C THR A 201 -13.57 -5.25 -18.66
N ARG A 202 -12.84 -5.90 -17.73
CA ARG A 202 -13.27 -5.95 -16.32
C ARG A 202 -13.11 -4.60 -15.64
N LEU A 203 -12.05 -3.84 -15.96
CA LEU A 203 -11.85 -2.52 -15.41
C LEU A 203 -13.02 -1.57 -15.75
N THR A 204 -13.50 -1.58 -16.99
CA THR A 204 -14.67 -0.80 -17.41
C THR A 204 -15.92 -1.18 -16.63
N GLN A 205 -16.12 -2.48 -16.38
CA GLN A 205 -17.25 -2.96 -15.56
C GLN A 205 -17.10 -2.52 -14.09
N LEU A 206 -15.89 -2.63 -13.53
CA LEU A 206 -15.58 -2.17 -12.17
C LEU A 206 -15.78 -0.67 -12.02
N GLU A 207 -15.35 0.11 -13.01
CA GLU A 207 -15.53 1.56 -13.03
C GLU A 207 -17.02 1.95 -13.01
N ALA A 208 -17.87 1.21 -13.73
CA ALA A 208 -19.31 1.41 -13.72
C ALA A 208 -19.99 1.04 -12.37
N LEU A 209 -19.32 0.26 -11.52
CA LEU A 209 -19.79 -0.13 -10.19
C LEU A 209 -19.23 0.75 -9.07
N LEU A 210 -18.40 1.74 -9.39
CA LEU A 210 -17.89 2.66 -8.37
C LEU A 210 -19.00 3.53 -7.78
N PRO A 211 -18.95 3.83 -6.49
CA PRO A 211 -19.81 4.86 -5.91
C PRO A 211 -19.61 6.22 -6.59
N ASP A 212 -20.64 7.06 -6.54
CA ASP A 212 -20.60 8.41 -7.13
C ASP A 212 -19.41 9.21 -6.62
N GLY A 213 -18.69 9.85 -7.53
CA GLY A 213 -17.56 10.71 -7.21
C GLY A 213 -16.23 9.98 -6.94
N VAL A 214 -16.23 8.66 -6.83
CA VAL A 214 -15.00 7.87 -6.64
C VAL A 214 -14.20 7.80 -7.93
N ALA A 215 -12.90 8.10 -7.86
CA ALA A 215 -11.94 7.90 -8.96
C ALA A 215 -11.14 6.61 -8.74
N ILE A 216 -10.40 6.19 -9.77
CA ILE A 216 -9.38 5.15 -9.64
C ILE A 216 -8.01 5.82 -9.66
N LEU A 217 -7.18 5.53 -8.65
CA LEU A 217 -5.75 5.81 -8.65
C LEU A 217 -5.02 4.56 -9.14
N GLY A 218 -4.48 4.65 -10.36
CA GLY A 218 -3.65 3.60 -10.95
C GLY A 218 -2.17 3.86 -10.69
N VAL A 219 -1.39 2.85 -10.28
CA VAL A 219 0.06 2.97 -10.09
C VAL A 219 0.75 1.81 -10.82
N ASP A 220 1.65 2.15 -11.73
CA ASP A 220 2.44 1.21 -12.51
C ASP A 220 3.40 0.39 -11.63
N GLU A 221 3.84 -0.75 -12.13
CA GLU A 221 4.88 -1.57 -11.48
C GLU A 221 6.19 -0.78 -11.34
N HIS A 222 6.98 -1.08 -10.32
CA HIS A 222 8.24 -0.37 -10.01
C HIS A 222 8.08 1.16 -9.91
N THR A 223 6.93 1.61 -9.44
CA THR A 223 6.55 3.03 -9.34
C THR A 223 5.92 3.32 -7.99
N ALA A 224 6.22 4.48 -7.45
CA ALA A 224 5.66 5.01 -6.22
C ALA A 224 4.94 6.34 -6.49
N LEU A 225 3.71 6.45 -6.05
CA LEU A 225 2.98 7.70 -5.88
C LEU A 225 3.16 8.15 -4.43
N ILE A 226 3.77 9.31 -4.25
CA ILE A 226 4.06 9.90 -2.94
C ILE A 226 3.14 11.10 -2.74
N LEU A 227 2.34 11.04 -1.69
CA LEU A 227 1.47 12.11 -1.23
C LEU A 227 2.08 12.70 0.05
N ASP A 228 2.73 13.85 -0.07
CA ASP A 228 3.24 14.61 1.07
C ASP A 228 2.12 15.52 1.58
N LEU A 229 1.40 15.05 2.60
CA LEU A 229 0.24 15.73 3.17
C LEU A 229 0.63 16.98 3.99
N GLY A 230 1.88 17.03 4.47
CA GLY A 230 2.39 18.19 5.17
C GLY A 230 2.76 19.33 4.24
N ALA A 231 3.33 19.00 3.08
CA ALA A 231 3.73 19.97 2.05
C ALA A 231 2.68 20.16 0.93
N GLU A 232 1.53 19.45 0.99
CA GLU A 232 0.49 19.44 -0.05
C GLU A 232 1.06 19.13 -1.44
N ARG A 233 1.97 18.16 -1.52
CA ARG A 233 2.72 17.84 -2.73
C ARG A 233 2.46 16.41 -3.18
N VAL A 234 2.34 16.23 -4.50
CA VAL A 234 2.23 14.93 -5.16
C VAL A 234 3.48 14.70 -5.99
N GLU A 235 4.07 13.52 -5.88
CA GLU A 235 5.28 13.15 -6.61
C GLU A 235 5.16 11.72 -7.12
N VAL A 236 5.64 11.46 -8.33
CA VAL A 236 5.79 10.10 -8.87
C VAL A 236 7.28 9.78 -8.99
N ARG A 237 7.67 8.62 -8.47
CA ARG A 237 9.06 8.11 -8.49
C ARG A 237 9.07 6.69 -9.04
N GLY A 238 10.14 6.33 -9.70
CA GLY A 238 10.33 4.98 -10.24
C GLY A 238 10.37 4.96 -11.77
N ARG A 239 9.86 3.90 -12.38
CA ARG A 239 10.00 3.66 -13.83
C ARG A 239 8.78 4.01 -14.65
N GLY A 240 7.59 3.90 -14.06
CA GLY A 240 6.31 4.09 -14.73
C GLY A 240 5.64 5.38 -14.29
N ARG A 241 4.33 5.38 -14.33
CA ARG A 241 3.48 6.53 -14.02
C ARG A 241 2.45 6.19 -12.96
N ALA A 242 1.88 7.21 -12.35
CA ALA A 242 0.64 7.12 -11.60
C ALA A 242 -0.42 7.94 -12.32
N VAL A 243 -1.67 7.47 -12.30
CA VAL A 243 -2.77 8.09 -13.02
C VAL A 243 -4.01 8.22 -12.14
N VAL A 244 -4.84 9.22 -12.46
CA VAL A 244 -6.24 9.26 -12.03
C VAL A 244 -7.10 8.87 -13.22
N ARG A 245 -7.93 7.84 -13.06
CA ARG A 245 -8.90 7.42 -14.08
C ARG A 245 -10.32 7.75 -13.64
N ARG A 246 -11.08 8.35 -14.56
CA ARG A 246 -12.52 8.63 -14.39
C ARG A 246 -13.22 8.46 -15.73
N ALA A 247 -14.31 7.68 -15.73
CA ALA A 247 -15.14 7.44 -16.94
C ALA A 247 -14.30 7.09 -18.18
N GLY A 248 -13.37 6.14 -18.03
CA GLY A 248 -12.49 5.67 -19.09
C GLY A 248 -11.34 6.60 -19.47
N SER A 249 -11.26 7.81 -18.90
CA SER A 249 -10.20 8.78 -19.19
C SER A 249 -9.13 8.78 -18.10
N GLU A 250 -7.85 8.76 -18.51
CA GLU A 250 -6.69 8.80 -17.62
C GLU A 250 -6.00 10.16 -17.66
N THR A 251 -5.63 10.66 -16.48
CA THR A 251 -4.77 11.84 -16.32
C THR A 251 -3.55 11.43 -15.53
N ALA A 252 -2.35 11.59 -16.09
CA ALA A 252 -1.10 11.29 -15.38
C ALA A 252 -0.87 12.30 -14.24
N LEU A 253 -0.36 11.80 -13.13
CA LEU A 253 0.10 12.61 -12.01
C LEU A 253 1.56 13.06 -12.22
N PRO A 254 1.98 14.18 -11.63
CA PRO A 254 3.30 14.76 -11.79
C PRO A 254 4.42 14.00 -11.09
#